data_f982d64136fdd6353d4b7ca062af559f
#
_entry.id   f982d64136fdd6353d4b7ca062af559f
#
_cell.length_a   1.000
_cell.length_b   1.000
_cell.length_c   1.000
_cell.angle_alpha   90.00
_cell.angle_beta   90.00
_cell.angle_gamma   90.00
#
_symmetry.space_group_name_H-M   'P 1'
#
loop_
_entity.id
_entity.type
_entity.pdbx_description
1 polymer ?
#
loop_
_entity_poly.entity_id
_entity_poly.type
_entity_poly.pdbx_seq_one_letter_code
_entity_poly.pdbx_strand_id
1 'polypeptide(L)'
;MPLILTSMCIDCFADVGVEGWLTDRSGYWAMRFHRDEQSDASDPRVFVDYGRGMPNGQPALLKSRKHLPRKDAETQWNRLIEIGWSQVAPVWGQGVEP
;
A
#
# COMPACT_ATOMS: atom_id res chain seq x y z
N MET A 1 8.12 8.46 -27.53
CA MET A 1 9.12 8.17 -26.63
C MET A 1 8.65 8.00 -25.22
N PRO A 2 8.22 8.99 -24.56
CA PRO A 2 7.83 8.85 -23.17
C PRO A 2 6.78 7.80 -22.93
N LEU A 3 5.90 7.60 -23.88
CA LEU A 3 4.84 6.62 -23.72
C LEU A 3 5.37 5.21 -23.56
N ILE A 4 6.37 4.91 -24.33
CA ILE A 4 6.99 3.59 -24.28
C ILE A 4 7.63 3.37 -22.93
N LEU A 5 8.33 4.39 -22.46
CA LEU A 5 8.96 4.30 -21.16
C LEU A 5 7.91 4.10 -20.06
N THR A 6 6.79 4.74 -20.21
CA THR A 6 5.73 4.60 -19.25
C THR A 6 5.25 3.16 -19.16
N SER A 7 5.09 2.52 -20.31
CA SER A 7 4.68 1.13 -20.32
C SER A 7 5.68 0.24 -19.60
N MET A 8 6.95 0.48 -19.88
CA MET A 8 7.99 -0.31 -19.24
C MET A 8 7.99 -0.11 -17.74
N CYS A 9 7.75 1.11 -17.30
CA CYS A 9 7.70 1.38 -15.87
C CYS A 9 6.55 0.64 -15.22
N ILE A 10 5.45 0.52 -15.90
CA ILE A 10 4.32 -0.21 -15.36
C ILE A 10 4.67 -1.67 -15.17
N ASP A 11 5.35 -2.25 -16.14
CA ASP A 11 5.78 -3.62 -16.02
C ASP A 11 6.73 -3.81 -14.84
N CYS A 12 7.68 -2.90 -14.71
CA CYS A 12 8.60 -2.97 -13.59
C CYS A 12 7.86 -2.88 -12.26
N PHE A 13 6.88 -2.02 -12.19
CA PHE A 13 6.11 -1.86 -10.97
C PHE A 13 5.37 -3.15 -10.63
N ALA A 14 4.82 -3.81 -11.62
CA ALA A 14 4.11 -5.05 -11.40
C ALA A 14 5.04 -6.13 -10.85
N ASP A 15 6.26 -6.15 -11.33
CA ASP A 15 7.25 -7.13 -10.88
C ASP A 15 7.62 -6.94 -9.42
N VAL A 16 7.76 -5.69 -9.02
CA VAL A 16 8.11 -5.39 -7.65
C VAL A 16 6.94 -5.59 -6.71
N GLY A 17 5.75 -5.53 -7.25
CA GLY A 17 4.56 -5.62 -6.45
C GLY A 17 4.12 -4.27 -5.92
N VAL A 18 3.08 -4.29 -5.12
CA VAL A 18 2.48 -3.06 -4.61
C VAL A 18 3.02 -2.80 -3.21
N GLU A 19 3.72 -1.70 -3.05
CA GLU A 19 4.26 -1.31 -1.75
C GLU A 19 4.19 0.19 -1.60
N GLY A 20 3.80 0.64 -0.41
CA GLY A 20 3.76 2.04 -0.12
C GLY A 20 2.58 2.40 0.75
N TRP A 21 2.38 3.69 0.88
CA TRP A 21 1.38 4.25 1.76
C TRP A 21 0.44 5.13 0.95
N LEU A 22 -0.85 4.96 1.18
CA LEU A 22 -1.86 5.81 0.57
C LEU A 22 -2.66 6.48 1.67
N THR A 23 -3.09 7.71 1.40
CA THR A 23 -3.98 8.41 2.32
C THR A 23 -5.19 8.89 1.54
N ASP A 24 -6.34 9.00 2.23
CA ASP A 24 -7.55 9.47 1.58
C ASP A 24 -7.44 10.97 1.32
N ARG A 25 -8.48 11.54 0.70
CA ARG A 25 -8.44 12.94 0.32
C ARG A 25 -8.29 13.88 1.50
N SER A 26 -8.83 13.48 2.64
CA SER A 26 -8.76 14.31 3.84
C SER A 26 -7.43 14.16 4.55
N GLY A 27 -6.67 13.12 4.25
CA GLY A 27 -5.43 12.84 4.95
C GLY A 27 -5.65 12.20 6.31
N TYR A 28 -6.87 11.81 6.61
CA TYR A 28 -7.22 11.28 7.92
C TYR A 28 -6.92 9.79 8.04
N TRP A 29 -7.29 9.03 7.03
CA TRP A 29 -7.06 7.59 7.02
C TRP A 29 -5.92 7.25 6.09
N ALA A 30 -5.20 6.20 6.44
CA ALA A 30 -4.07 5.74 5.63
C ALA A 30 -4.12 4.23 5.50
N MET A 31 -3.57 3.74 4.40
CA MET A 31 -3.39 2.33 4.18
C MET A 31 -1.95 2.08 3.82
N ARG A 32 -1.37 1.04 4.41
CA ARG A 32 -0.02 0.62 4.09
C ARG A 32 -0.08 -0.69 3.35
N PHE A 33 0.52 -0.72 2.17
CA PHE A 33 0.66 -1.93 1.38
C PHE A 33 2.10 -2.40 1.49
N HIS A 34 2.32 -3.59 2.02
CA HIS A 34 3.68 -4.09 2.11
C HIS A 34 3.70 -5.59 1.85
N ARG A 35 4.72 -6.01 1.12
CA ARG A 35 4.82 -7.39 0.69
C ARG A 35 5.06 -8.31 1.88
N ASP A 36 4.44 -9.48 1.84
CA ASP A 36 4.74 -10.55 2.78
C ASP A 36 5.98 -11.27 2.27
N GLU A 37 7.10 -11.03 2.91
CA GLU A 37 8.37 -11.58 2.45
C GLU A 37 8.47 -13.07 2.68
N GLN A 38 7.54 -13.65 3.43
CA GLN A 38 7.53 -15.07 3.68
C GLN A 38 6.59 -15.82 2.74
N SER A 39 5.92 -15.10 1.86
CA SER A 39 5.04 -15.75 0.90
C SER A 39 5.88 -16.38 -0.22
N ASP A 40 5.32 -17.43 -0.83
CA ASP A 40 5.96 -18.11 -1.95
C ASP A 40 6.02 -17.21 -3.17
N ALA A 41 7.08 -17.40 -3.95
CA ALA A 41 7.19 -16.69 -5.22
C ALA A 41 6.04 -17.07 -6.15
N SER A 42 5.51 -18.28 -6.01
CA SER A 42 4.40 -18.73 -6.83
C SER A 42 3.05 -18.22 -6.34
N ASP A 43 3.00 -17.67 -5.11
CA ASP A 43 1.78 -17.16 -4.54
C ASP A 43 2.10 -15.93 -3.70
N PRO A 44 2.56 -14.85 -4.33
CA PRO A 44 2.97 -13.65 -3.58
C PRO A 44 1.78 -13.00 -2.91
N ARG A 45 1.97 -12.60 -1.67
CA ARG A 45 0.94 -12.00 -0.85
C ARG A 45 1.37 -10.62 -0.37
N VAL A 46 0.39 -9.79 -0.08
CA VAL A 46 0.61 -8.42 0.36
C VAL A 46 -0.25 -8.16 1.58
N PHE A 47 0.34 -7.57 2.60
CA PHE A 47 -0.43 -7.09 3.74
C PHE A 47 -0.96 -5.69 3.43
N VAL A 48 -2.21 -5.46 3.78
CA VAL A 48 -2.83 -4.14 3.64
C VAL A 48 -3.32 -3.72 5.00
N ASP A 49 -2.62 -2.78 5.61
CA ASP A 49 -2.93 -2.29 6.94
C ASP A 49 -3.70 -0.99 6.83
N TYR A 50 -4.80 -0.89 7.56
CA TYR A 50 -5.68 0.26 7.52
C TYR A 50 -5.69 0.92 8.88
N GLY A 51 -5.44 2.22 8.92
CA GLY A 51 -5.40 2.94 10.17
C GLY A 51 -5.14 4.42 9.98
N ARG A 52 -4.63 5.04 11.01
CA ARG A 52 -4.25 6.45 10.93
C ARG A 52 -3.17 6.77 11.95
N GLY A 53 -2.37 7.79 11.62
CA GLY A 53 -1.42 8.31 12.58
C GLY A 53 -2.15 9.11 13.64
N MET A 54 -1.61 9.07 14.86
CA MET A 54 -2.19 9.83 15.96
C MET A 54 -1.31 11.02 16.27
N PRO A 55 -1.91 12.09 16.78
CA PRO A 55 -1.13 13.29 17.10
C PRO A 55 -0.32 13.11 18.38
N ASN A 56 0.63 14.03 18.57
CA ASN A 56 1.36 14.16 19.82
C ASN A 56 2.15 12.92 20.21
N GLY A 57 2.72 12.23 19.22
CA GLY A 57 3.56 11.08 19.49
C GLY A 57 2.85 9.84 19.95
N GLN A 58 1.55 9.83 19.93
CA GLN A 58 0.79 8.65 20.31
C GLN A 58 0.95 7.56 19.24
N PRO A 59 0.86 6.29 19.65
CA PRO A 59 0.94 5.19 18.69
C PRO A 59 -0.17 5.30 17.64
N ALA A 60 0.13 4.86 16.43
CA ALA A 60 -0.85 4.86 15.36
C ALA A 60 -2.04 3.98 15.74
N LEU A 61 -3.22 4.39 15.29
CA LEU A 61 -4.43 3.61 15.49
C LEU A 61 -4.63 2.73 14.27
N LEU A 62 -4.37 1.44 14.42
CA LEU A 62 -4.56 0.50 13.34
C LEU A 62 -5.88 -0.23 13.51
N LYS A 63 -6.66 -0.23 12.44
CA LYS A 63 -8.00 -0.81 12.47
C LYS A 63 -8.02 -2.25 12.00
N SER A 64 -7.26 -2.56 10.97
CA SER A 64 -7.32 -3.90 10.40
C SER A 64 -6.09 -4.19 9.55
N ARG A 65 -5.86 -5.48 9.35
CA ARG A 65 -4.83 -5.96 8.42
C ARG A 65 -5.47 -7.03 7.56
N LYS A 66 -5.28 -6.92 6.26
CA LYS A 66 -5.71 -7.93 5.31
C LYS A 66 -4.49 -8.56 4.68
N HIS A 67 -4.61 -9.82 4.34
CA HIS A 67 -3.54 -10.58 3.69
C HIS A 67 -4.08 -11.03 2.35
N LEU A 68 -3.67 -10.36 1.29
CA LEU A 68 -4.26 -10.53 -0.03
C LEU A 68 -3.23 -11.06 -1.03
N PRO A 69 -3.68 -11.81 -2.04
CA PRO A 69 -2.82 -12.09 -3.18
C PRO A 69 -2.37 -10.77 -3.79
N ARG A 70 -1.15 -10.75 -4.31
CA ARG A 70 -0.61 -9.52 -4.90
C ARG A 70 -1.55 -8.91 -5.93
N LYS A 71 -2.17 -9.77 -6.74
CA LYS A 71 -3.08 -9.30 -7.77
C LYS A 71 -4.25 -8.53 -7.18
N ASP A 72 -4.81 -9.03 -6.10
CA ASP A 72 -5.93 -8.35 -5.44
C ASP A 72 -5.48 -7.05 -4.80
N ALA A 73 -4.29 -7.04 -4.23
CA ALA A 73 -3.74 -5.82 -3.65
C ALA A 73 -3.52 -4.75 -4.70
N GLU A 74 -3.05 -5.15 -5.89
CA GLU A 74 -2.87 -4.21 -6.98
C GLU A 74 -4.20 -3.61 -7.42
N THR A 75 -5.22 -4.45 -7.49
CA THR A 75 -6.54 -3.98 -7.86
C THR A 75 -7.04 -2.95 -6.84
N GLN A 76 -6.87 -3.25 -5.58
CA GLN A 76 -7.31 -2.34 -4.53
C GLN A 76 -6.53 -1.02 -4.56
N TRP A 77 -5.22 -1.10 -4.75
CA TRP A 77 -4.38 0.09 -4.85
C TRP A 77 -4.88 1.00 -5.98
N ASN A 78 -5.08 0.43 -7.16
CA ASN A 78 -5.51 1.22 -8.30
C ASN A 78 -6.88 1.83 -8.07
N ARG A 79 -7.77 1.09 -7.43
CA ARG A 79 -9.09 1.60 -7.14
C ARG A 79 -9.04 2.78 -6.18
N LEU A 80 -8.19 2.70 -5.17
CA LEU A 80 -8.04 3.79 -4.22
C LEU A 80 -7.51 5.04 -4.91
N ILE A 81 -6.53 4.88 -5.78
CA ILE A 81 -6.01 6.01 -6.54
C ILE A 81 -7.12 6.64 -7.36
N GLU A 82 -7.97 5.83 -7.98
CA GLU A 82 -9.06 6.34 -8.80
C GLU A 82 -10.05 7.17 -8.00
N ILE A 83 -10.30 6.79 -6.76
CA ILE A 83 -11.28 7.51 -5.95
C ILE A 83 -10.67 8.64 -5.16
N GLY A 84 -9.40 8.93 -5.38
CA GLY A 84 -8.81 10.15 -4.82
C GLY A 84 -7.76 9.96 -3.75
N TRP A 85 -7.41 8.72 -3.40
CA TRP A 85 -6.30 8.48 -2.48
C TRP A 85 -4.99 8.81 -3.18
N SER A 86 -4.02 9.24 -2.42
CA SER A 86 -2.71 9.58 -2.99
C SER A 86 -1.60 8.96 -2.17
N GLN A 87 -0.49 8.71 -2.86
CA GLN A 87 0.67 8.10 -2.24
C GLN A 87 1.39 9.12 -1.37
N VAL A 88 1.79 8.69 -0.18
CA VAL A 88 2.42 9.57 0.80
C VAL A 88 3.61 8.87 1.44
N ALA A 89 4.35 9.63 2.23
CA ALA A 89 5.42 9.09 3.03
C ALA A 89 4.83 8.24 4.17
N PRO A 90 5.65 7.39 4.79
CA PRO A 90 5.17 6.54 5.89
C PRO A 90 4.45 7.34 6.97
N VAL A 91 3.32 6.82 7.41
CA VAL A 91 2.48 7.49 8.40
C VAL A 91 2.75 6.95 9.78
N TRP A 92 3.09 5.66 9.90
CA TRP A 92 3.49 5.07 11.18
C TRP A 92 4.74 4.23 10.98
N GLY A 93 5.39 3.88 12.09
CA GLY A 93 6.66 3.20 12.04
C GLY A 93 6.53 1.73 11.70
N GLN A 94 7.66 1.15 11.33
CA GLN A 94 7.73 -0.29 11.09
C GLN A 94 7.50 -1.02 12.40
N GLY A 95 6.92 -2.19 12.30
CA GLY A 95 6.67 -2.98 13.49
C GLY A 95 5.37 -2.66 14.18
N VAL A 96 4.70 -1.59 13.78
CA VAL A 96 3.37 -1.28 14.29
C VAL A 96 2.38 -2.16 13.55
N GLU A 97 1.66 -3.00 14.27
CA GLU A 97 0.71 -3.94 13.67
C GLU A 97 -0.62 -3.90 14.41
N PRO A 98 -1.68 -4.23 13.69
CA PRO A 98 -3.01 -4.27 14.30
C PRO A 98 -3.12 -5.30 15.39
#